data_6c6fa71e6a92e5f756aeed7030569b64
#
_entry.id   6c6fa71e6a92e5f756aeed7030569b64
#
_cell.length_a   1.000
_cell.length_b   1.000
_cell.length_c   1.000
_cell.angle_alpha   90.00
_cell.angle_beta   90.00
_cell.angle_gamma   90.00
#
_symmetry.space_group_name_H-M   'P 1'
#
loop_
_entity.id
_entity.type
_entity.pdbx_description
1 polymer ?
#
loop_
_entity_poly.entity_id
_entity_poly.type
_entity_poly.pdbx_seq_one_letter_code
_entity_poly.pdbx_strand_id
1 'polypeptide(L)'
;MLNIRHTGIYVEDIAKQAEFYKKCFFMTIICENYQDSGSLFDDLLGYKGAKVLITKLITEMGKKNGTGDMLELIYVIPDEDKQRKCKRKICDVGMSHVAFGVSDIDTTVQRIQNYGGKKITDIYTIGNKKCCFCEDPEGYGIELIQ
;
A
#
# COMPACT_ATOMS: atom_id res chain seq x y z
N MET A 1 0.62 -20.19 15.00
CA MET A 1 1.65 -19.13 15.00
C MET A 1 1.00 -17.83 14.53
N LEU A 2 1.16 -16.73 15.28
CA LEU A 2 0.58 -15.42 14.93
C LEU A 2 1.57 -14.65 14.04
N ASN A 3 1.09 -14.05 12.93
CA ASN A 3 1.88 -13.18 12.07
C ASN A 3 0.99 -12.08 11.46
N ILE A 4 1.61 -11.01 10.98
CA ILE A 4 0.93 -10.02 10.14
C ILE A 4 0.82 -10.60 8.74
N ARG A 5 -0.40 -10.85 8.27
CA ARG A 5 -0.63 -11.50 6.99
C ARG A 5 -0.56 -10.51 5.82
N HIS A 6 -1.25 -9.38 5.94
CA HIS A 6 -1.26 -8.30 4.95
C HIS A 6 -1.58 -6.95 5.59
N THR A 7 -1.25 -5.90 4.86
CA THR A 7 -1.75 -4.55 5.09
C THR A 7 -2.74 -4.23 3.98
N GLY A 8 -3.96 -3.83 4.36
CA GLY A 8 -5.01 -3.42 3.41
C GLY A 8 -5.01 -1.90 3.22
N ILE A 9 -5.09 -1.46 1.97
CA ILE A 9 -5.15 -0.05 1.58
C ILE A 9 -6.32 0.14 0.62
N TYR A 10 -7.23 1.06 0.95
CA TYR A 10 -8.27 1.50 0.02
C TYR A 10 -7.70 2.51 -0.95
N VAL A 11 -7.86 2.28 -2.26
CA VAL A 11 -7.24 3.06 -3.33
C VAL A 11 -8.26 3.62 -4.32
N GLU A 12 -7.93 4.73 -4.98
CA GLU A 12 -8.76 5.35 -6.02
C GLU A 12 -8.43 4.78 -7.42
N ASP A 13 -7.16 4.40 -7.67
CA ASP A 13 -6.68 3.81 -8.92
C ASP A 13 -5.86 2.55 -8.65
N ILE A 14 -6.54 1.40 -8.64
CA ILE A 14 -5.92 0.11 -8.29
C ILE A 14 -4.81 -0.31 -9.26
N ALA A 15 -4.95 0.01 -10.55
CA ALA A 15 -3.96 -0.34 -11.57
C ALA A 15 -2.68 0.48 -11.40
N LYS A 16 -2.81 1.79 -11.20
CA LYS A 16 -1.69 2.69 -10.96
C LYS A 16 -0.95 2.35 -9.68
N GLN A 17 -1.67 2.07 -8.60
CA GLN A 17 -1.08 1.68 -7.32
C GLN A 17 -0.38 0.32 -7.41
N ALA A 18 -0.98 -0.67 -8.05
CA ALA A 18 -0.35 -1.97 -8.25
C ALA A 18 0.96 -1.85 -9.06
N GLU A 19 0.97 -1.05 -10.13
CA GLU A 19 2.17 -0.82 -10.93
C GLU A 19 3.24 -0.07 -10.13
N PHE A 20 2.86 0.91 -9.30
CA PHE A 20 3.79 1.61 -8.40
C PHE A 20 4.52 0.65 -7.47
N TYR A 21 3.79 -0.18 -6.70
CA TYR A 21 4.41 -1.10 -5.75
C TYR A 21 5.23 -2.20 -6.44
N LYS A 22 4.78 -2.67 -7.60
CA LYS A 22 5.53 -3.61 -8.44
C LYS A 22 6.86 -3.01 -8.91
N LYS A 23 6.88 -1.77 -9.38
CA LYS A 23 8.08 -1.11 -9.92
C LYS A 23 9.02 -0.57 -8.85
N CYS A 24 8.49 0.00 -7.77
CA CYS A 24 9.31 0.59 -6.71
C CYS A 24 9.92 -0.45 -5.76
N PHE A 25 9.16 -1.51 -5.45
CA PHE A 25 9.52 -2.50 -4.42
C PHE A 25 9.65 -3.92 -4.96
N PHE A 26 9.57 -4.12 -6.28
CA PHE A 26 9.66 -5.42 -6.94
C PHE A 26 8.67 -6.46 -6.39
N MET A 27 7.54 -5.99 -5.88
CA MET A 27 6.49 -6.87 -5.42
C MET A 27 5.85 -7.63 -6.58
N THR A 28 5.43 -8.85 -6.31
CA THR A 28 4.73 -9.69 -7.29
C THR A 28 3.23 -9.65 -7.04
N ILE A 29 2.47 -9.41 -8.08
CA ILE A 29 1.01 -9.55 -8.05
C ILE A 29 0.68 -11.04 -7.98
N ILE A 30 -0.06 -11.45 -6.94
CA ILE A 30 -0.53 -12.83 -6.72
C ILE A 30 -2.03 -12.98 -6.90
N CYS A 31 -2.76 -11.87 -6.94
CA CYS A 31 -4.17 -11.81 -7.25
C CYS A 31 -4.43 -10.44 -7.87
N GLU A 32 -5.09 -10.37 -9.02
CA GLU A 32 -5.30 -9.12 -9.76
C GLU A 32 -6.78 -8.90 -10.06
N ASN A 33 -7.28 -7.72 -9.69
CA ASN A 33 -8.66 -7.27 -9.97
C ASN A 33 -9.73 -8.32 -9.62
N TYR A 34 -9.53 -9.06 -8.55
CA TYR A 34 -10.55 -9.99 -8.06
C TYR A 34 -11.76 -9.21 -7.57
N GLN A 35 -12.90 -9.40 -8.22
CA GLN A 35 -14.14 -8.78 -7.80
C GLN A 35 -14.75 -9.59 -6.65
N ASP A 36 -15.06 -8.90 -5.56
CA ASP A 36 -15.72 -9.48 -4.39
C ASP A 36 -16.92 -8.63 -3.96
N SER A 37 -17.86 -9.27 -3.26
CA SER A 37 -19.09 -8.64 -2.78
C SER A 37 -19.72 -9.53 -1.69
N GLY A 38 -20.85 -9.08 -1.15
CA GLY A 38 -21.62 -9.84 -0.18
C GLY A 38 -21.64 -9.20 1.22
N SER A 39 -22.21 -9.90 2.19
CA SER A 39 -22.50 -9.34 3.51
C SER A 39 -21.26 -8.79 4.24
N LEU A 40 -20.10 -9.38 4.04
CA LEU A 40 -18.85 -8.86 4.62
C LEU A 40 -18.57 -7.43 4.16
N PHE A 41 -18.64 -7.18 2.85
CA PHE A 41 -18.37 -5.85 2.31
C PHE A 41 -19.52 -4.89 2.54
N ASP A 42 -20.76 -5.39 2.58
CA ASP A 42 -21.92 -4.59 2.98
C ASP A 42 -21.75 -4.03 4.38
N ASP A 43 -21.32 -4.87 5.32
CA ASP A 43 -21.09 -4.47 6.71
C ASP A 43 -19.87 -3.52 6.85
N LEU A 44 -18.76 -3.83 6.17
CA LEU A 44 -17.55 -3.01 6.18
C LEU A 44 -17.77 -1.61 5.58
N LEU A 45 -18.54 -1.51 4.51
CA LEU A 45 -18.77 -0.27 3.78
C LEU A 45 -20.04 0.46 4.24
N GLY A 46 -20.90 -0.22 5.02
CA GLY A 46 -22.09 0.36 5.62
C GLY A 46 -23.29 0.51 4.66
N TYR A 47 -23.31 -0.24 3.55
CA TYR A 47 -24.44 -0.27 2.63
C TYR A 47 -24.58 -1.59 1.89
N LYS A 48 -25.81 -1.92 1.47
CA LYS A 48 -26.13 -3.15 0.73
C LYS A 48 -25.68 -3.10 -0.72
N GLY A 49 -25.21 -4.25 -1.23
CA GLY A 49 -24.76 -4.39 -2.61
C GLY A 49 -23.38 -3.84 -2.88
N ALA A 50 -22.56 -3.66 -1.84
CA ALA A 50 -21.19 -3.21 -1.95
C ALA A 50 -20.35 -4.17 -2.81
N LYS A 51 -19.54 -3.60 -3.72
CA LYS A 51 -18.64 -4.36 -4.60
C LYS A 51 -17.24 -3.76 -4.54
N VAL A 52 -16.24 -4.61 -4.53
CA VAL A 52 -14.84 -4.20 -4.52
C VAL A 52 -14.04 -4.93 -5.58
N LEU A 53 -12.94 -4.32 -6.03
CA LEU A 53 -11.84 -5.01 -6.71
C LEU A 53 -10.68 -5.13 -5.75
N ILE A 54 -10.05 -6.28 -5.74
CA ILE A 54 -8.91 -6.58 -4.86
C ILE A 54 -7.71 -6.99 -5.71
N THR A 55 -6.58 -6.33 -5.47
CA THR A 55 -5.28 -6.74 -6.01
C THR A 55 -4.32 -6.98 -4.86
N LYS A 56 -3.71 -8.16 -4.81
CA LYS A 56 -2.74 -8.55 -3.77
C LYS A 56 -1.35 -8.64 -4.36
N LEU A 57 -0.41 -8.02 -3.66
CA LEU A 57 1.01 -8.07 -3.98
C LEU A 57 1.78 -8.67 -2.79
N ILE A 58 2.84 -9.41 -3.09
CA ILE A 58 3.69 -10.03 -2.10
C ILE A 58 5.16 -9.68 -2.35
N THR A 59 5.92 -9.48 -1.26
CA THR A 59 7.37 -9.30 -1.34
C THR A 59 8.08 -10.63 -1.65
N GLU A 60 9.36 -10.57 -2.04
CA GLU A 60 10.16 -11.76 -2.23
C GLU A 60 10.32 -12.59 -0.94
N MET A 61 10.43 -11.92 0.21
CA MET A 61 10.49 -12.58 1.51
C MET A 61 9.18 -13.27 1.87
N GLY A 62 8.05 -12.62 1.60
CA GLY A 62 6.73 -13.24 1.78
C GLY A 62 6.56 -14.51 0.95
N LYS A 63 7.05 -14.51 -0.30
CA LYS A 63 7.08 -15.72 -1.15
C LYS A 63 7.92 -16.82 -0.52
N LYS A 64 9.15 -16.51 -0.08
CA LYS A 64 10.03 -17.49 0.57
C LYS A 64 9.42 -18.09 1.82
N ASN A 65 8.77 -17.27 2.63
CA ASN A 65 8.15 -17.69 3.89
C ASN A 65 6.80 -18.38 3.68
N GLY A 66 6.21 -18.27 2.50
CA GLY A 66 4.88 -18.81 2.19
C GLY A 66 3.73 -18.10 2.90
N THR A 67 3.99 -17.00 3.60
CA THR A 67 2.99 -16.22 4.35
C THR A 67 3.49 -14.83 4.73
N GLY A 68 2.55 -13.89 4.89
CA GLY A 68 2.87 -12.52 5.33
C GLY A 68 3.47 -11.65 4.22
N ASP A 69 3.94 -10.47 4.61
CA ASP A 69 4.59 -9.48 3.74
C ASP A 69 3.79 -9.16 2.46
N MET A 70 2.47 -8.98 2.61
CA MET A 70 1.56 -8.68 1.52
C MET A 70 0.94 -7.30 1.66
N LEU A 71 0.70 -6.65 0.51
CA LEU A 71 -0.23 -5.54 0.37
C LEU A 71 -1.51 -6.02 -0.32
N GLU A 72 -2.64 -5.59 0.20
CA GLU A 72 -3.95 -5.77 -0.40
C GLU A 72 -4.51 -4.41 -0.79
N LEU A 73 -4.56 -4.14 -2.09
CA LEU A 73 -5.15 -2.92 -2.64
C LEU A 73 -6.63 -3.18 -2.88
N ILE A 74 -7.48 -2.32 -2.35
CA ILE A 74 -8.93 -2.47 -2.39
C ILE A 74 -9.53 -1.23 -3.05
N TYR A 75 -10.16 -1.43 -4.20
CA TYR A 75 -10.92 -0.40 -4.88
C TYR A 75 -12.41 -0.64 -4.68
N VAL A 76 -13.11 0.32 -4.11
CA VAL A 76 -14.57 0.25 -4.00
C VAL A 76 -15.17 0.66 -5.32
N ILE A 77 -15.91 -0.24 -5.96
CA ILE A 77 -16.61 0.07 -7.21
C ILE A 77 -17.67 1.12 -6.88
N PRO A 78 -17.65 2.31 -7.52
CA PRO A 78 -18.49 3.42 -7.12
C PRO A 78 -19.99 3.06 -7.24
N ASP A 79 -20.72 3.37 -6.18
CA ASP A 79 -22.14 3.66 -6.27
C ASP A 79 -22.25 5.19 -6.39
N GLU A 80 -23.01 5.70 -7.37
CA GLU A 80 -23.02 7.11 -7.80
C GLU A 80 -23.23 8.12 -6.65
N ASP A 81 -23.77 7.68 -5.54
CA ASP A 81 -24.10 8.52 -4.37
C ASP A 81 -23.02 8.53 -3.26
N LYS A 82 -21.89 7.83 -3.37
CA LYS A 82 -20.97 7.62 -2.24
C LYS A 82 -19.50 7.86 -2.60
N GLN A 83 -19.11 9.14 -2.63
CA GLN A 83 -17.70 9.51 -2.71
C GLN A 83 -17.01 9.39 -1.34
N ARG A 84 -15.95 8.60 -1.28
CA ARG A 84 -15.07 8.49 -0.12
C ARG A 84 -13.75 9.18 -0.42
N LYS A 85 -13.58 10.41 0.05
CA LYS A 85 -12.29 11.10 0.03
C LYS A 85 -11.91 11.49 1.45
N CYS A 86 -10.86 10.88 1.95
CA CYS A 86 -10.22 11.31 3.19
C CYS A 86 -8.76 11.65 2.88
N LYS A 87 -8.44 12.95 2.86
CA LYS A 87 -7.03 13.37 2.84
C LYS A 87 -6.51 13.33 4.28
N ARG A 88 -5.64 12.36 4.56
CA ARG A 88 -4.93 12.24 5.85
C ARG A 88 -3.49 12.72 5.68
N LYS A 89 -2.99 13.39 6.72
CA LYS A 89 -1.55 13.63 6.86
C LYS A 89 -0.90 12.40 7.50
N ILE A 90 0.36 12.17 7.20
CA ILE A 90 1.12 11.04 7.76
C ILE A 90 1.17 11.04 9.30
N CYS A 91 0.98 12.20 9.93
CA CYS A 91 0.97 12.36 11.39
C CYS A 91 -0.42 12.33 12.02
N ASP A 92 -1.49 12.12 11.25
CA ASP A 92 -2.84 12.00 11.82
C ASP A 92 -2.97 10.71 12.64
N VAL A 93 -3.77 10.77 13.70
CA VAL A 93 -4.00 9.60 14.55
C VAL A 93 -4.57 8.42 13.75
N GLY A 94 -3.91 7.27 13.83
CA GLY A 94 -4.24 6.03 13.13
C GLY A 94 -3.03 5.42 12.43
N MET A 95 -3.24 4.48 11.50
CA MET A 95 -2.15 3.93 10.70
C MET A 95 -1.56 5.03 9.81
N SER A 96 -0.25 5.24 9.91
CA SER A 96 0.44 6.31 9.21
C SER A 96 1.19 5.83 7.95
N HIS A 97 1.85 4.68 8.02
CA HIS A 97 2.74 4.20 6.96
C HIS A 97 2.93 2.69 6.96
N VAL A 98 3.48 2.19 5.87
CA VAL A 98 4.07 0.84 5.75
C VAL A 98 5.59 1.01 5.61
N ALA A 99 6.37 0.28 6.41
CA ALA A 99 7.83 0.33 6.34
C ALA A 99 8.37 -0.79 5.44
N PHE A 100 9.29 -0.42 4.54
CA PHE A 100 10.02 -1.36 3.68
C PHE A 100 11.51 -1.34 4.00
N GLY A 101 12.09 -2.51 4.28
CA GLY A 101 13.53 -2.70 4.28
C GLY A 101 14.07 -2.70 2.85
N VAL A 102 15.05 -1.83 2.55
CA VAL A 102 15.62 -1.67 1.22
C VAL A 102 17.12 -1.79 1.25
N SER A 103 17.72 -2.29 0.18
CA SER A 103 19.18 -2.42 0.06
C SER A 103 19.86 -1.10 -0.35
N ASP A 104 19.14 -0.22 -1.02
CA ASP A 104 19.62 1.09 -1.51
C ASP A 104 18.48 2.11 -1.43
N ILE A 105 18.54 2.96 -0.42
CA ILE A 105 17.50 3.94 -0.13
C ILE A 105 17.46 5.05 -1.19
N ASP A 106 18.62 5.50 -1.70
CA ASP A 106 18.70 6.57 -2.70
C ASP A 106 18.05 6.13 -4.02
N THR A 107 18.41 4.95 -4.51
CA THR A 107 17.82 4.37 -5.72
C THR A 107 16.33 4.10 -5.54
N THR A 108 15.91 3.68 -4.36
CA THR A 108 14.47 3.43 -4.09
C THR A 108 13.67 4.74 -4.06
N VAL A 109 14.21 5.80 -3.46
CA VAL A 109 13.59 7.15 -3.51
C VAL A 109 13.44 7.63 -4.95
N GLN A 110 14.46 7.47 -5.79
CA GLN A 110 14.37 7.85 -7.22
C GLN A 110 13.25 7.08 -7.95
N ARG A 111 13.14 5.76 -7.71
CA ARG A 111 12.03 4.97 -8.28
C ARG A 111 10.67 5.49 -7.82
N ILE A 112 10.50 5.73 -6.52
CA ILE A 112 9.26 6.29 -5.97
C ILE A 112 8.87 7.57 -6.70
N GLN A 113 9.80 8.51 -6.86
CA GLN A 113 9.55 9.78 -7.54
C GLN A 113 9.23 9.58 -9.03
N ASN A 114 9.94 8.68 -9.72
CA ASN A 114 9.72 8.38 -11.13
C ASN A 114 8.34 7.73 -11.40
N TYR A 115 7.79 7.02 -10.43
CA TYR A 115 6.47 6.38 -10.54
C TYR A 115 5.34 7.15 -9.84
N GLY A 116 5.54 8.44 -9.58
CA GLY A 116 4.50 9.37 -9.14
C GLY A 116 4.32 9.50 -7.63
N GLY A 117 5.17 8.85 -6.83
CA GLY A 117 5.25 9.09 -5.40
C GLY A 117 6.09 10.33 -5.06
N LYS A 118 6.24 10.62 -3.77
CA LYS A 118 6.97 11.79 -3.28
C LYS A 118 7.91 11.43 -2.14
N LYS A 119 9.08 12.05 -2.12
CA LYS A 119 9.95 12.11 -0.94
C LYS A 119 9.41 13.16 0.03
N ILE A 120 9.20 12.79 1.28
CA ILE A 120 8.63 13.67 2.32
C ILE A 120 9.73 14.23 3.22
N THR A 121 10.68 13.39 3.61
CA THR A 121 11.79 13.81 4.47
C THR A 121 13.12 13.63 3.76
N ASP A 122 14.18 14.27 4.28
CA ASP A 122 15.54 13.89 3.95
C ASP A 122 15.85 12.48 4.45
N ILE A 123 16.96 11.91 3.96
CA ILE A 123 17.46 10.64 4.45
C ILE A 123 18.26 10.93 5.72
N TYR A 124 17.82 10.38 6.83
CA TYR A 124 18.48 10.52 8.14
C TYR A 124 19.17 9.23 8.51
N THR A 125 20.26 9.36 9.26
CA THR A 125 20.93 8.23 9.91
C THR A 125 20.48 8.18 11.38
N ILE A 126 19.84 7.07 11.75
CA ILE A 126 19.36 6.82 13.11
C ILE A 126 20.05 5.55 13.61
N GLY A 127 21.01 5.73 14.54
CA GLY A 127 21.89 4.63 14.93
C GLY A 127 22.76 4.18 13.75
N ASN A 128 22.63 2.92 13.36
CA ASN A 128 23.34 2.32 12.23
C ASN A 128 22.47 2.14 10.97
N LYS A 129 21.28 2.75 10.94
CA LYS A 129 20.34 2.63 9.82
C LYS A 129 20.08 3.96 9.16
N LYS A 130 19.87 3.96 7.85
CA LYS A 130 19.32 5.10 7.13
C LYS A 130 17.81 4.95 7.06
N CYS A 131 17.09 6.08 7.16
CA CYS A 131 15.64 6.11 7.13
C CYS A 131 15.15 7.36 6.42
N CYS A 132 14.08 7.25 5.65
CA CYS A 132 13.32 8.39 5.15
C CYS A 132 11.86 8.03 4.96
N PHE A 133 11.03 9.08 4.91
CA PHE A 133 9.61 8.95 4.62
C PHE A 133 9.29 9.44 3.22
N CYS A 134 8.41 8.70 2.56
CA CYS A 134 7.87 8.96 1.24
C CYS A 134 6.34 8.82 1.27
N GLU A 135 5.71 9.20 0.18
CA GLU A 135 4.30 8.90 -0.11
C GLU A 135 4.21 8.17 -1.45
N ASP A 136 3.23 7.29 -1.57
CA ASP A 136 2.83 6.71 -2.84
C ASP A 136 2.02 7.73 -3.69
N PRO A 137 1.59 7.39 -4.92
CA PRO A 137 0.87 8.33 -5.79
C PRO A 137 -0.45 8.86 -5.23
N GLU A 138 -1.06 8.19 -4.26
CA GLU A 138 -2.30 8.61 -3.61
C GLU A 138 -2.09 9.24 -2.23
N GLY A 139 -0.82 9.34 -1.79
CA GLY A 139 -0.45 10.00 -0.54
C GLY A 139 -0.42 9.08 0.69
N TYR A 140 -0.39 7.75 0.49
CA TYR A 140 -0.16 6.84 1.61
C TYR A 140 1.31 6.84 2.02
N GLY A 141 1.53 6.88 3.35
CA GLY A 141 2.88 6.95 3.93
C GLY A 141 3.70 5.67 3.70
N ILE A 142 4.94 5.86 3.32
CA ILE A 142 5.95 4.82 3.14
C ILE A 142 7.18 5.21 3.94
N GLU A 143 7.65 4.32 4.83
CA GLU A 143 8.96 4.44 5.45
C GLU A 143 9.95 3.52 4.73
N LEU A 144 11.13 4.05 4.39
CA LEU A 144 12.25 3.27 3.86
C LEU A 144 13.31 3.13 4.94
N ILE A 145 13.82 1.91 5.14
CA ILE A 145 14.85 1.57 6.13
C ILE A 145 15.97 0.78 5.42
N GLN A 146 17.20 1.29 5.49
CA GLN A 146 18.41 0.65 4.97
C GLN A 146 19.40 0.36 6.09
#